data_65859b42b6ce035cdac3385296ff7a79
#
_entry.id   65859b42b6ce035cdac3385296ff7a79
#
_cell.length_a   1.000
_cell.length_b   1.000
_cell.length_c   1.000
_cell.angle_alpha   90.00
_cell.angle_beta   90.00
_cell.angle_gamma   90.00
#
_symmetry.space_group_name_H-M   'P 1'
#
loop_
_entity.id
_entity.type
_entity.pdbx_description
1 polymer ?
#
loop_
_entity_poly.entity_id
_entity_poly.type
_entity_poly.pdbx_seq_one_letter_code
_entity_poly.pdbx_strand_id
1 'polypeptide(L)'
;ADEEVEKKENEEVALQASRESIVLLKNEKNVLPLDPSKIRKIAVCGPNADEHSYALTHYGPLAVEVTSVLKGIQEKMKDKADVLYTKGCDLVDANWPESELIDYPLTDEEQKEIDKAVSQAKQADVAIVVLGGGQRTCGENKSRSSLDLPGRQLDLLKAVVATGKPVVLVLINGRPLSINWADKFVPAILEAWYPGSKGGIAVADILFGDYNPGGKLTVTFPKTVGQIPFNFPCKPSSQIDGGKNPGPDGNMSRANGALYPFGYGLSYTTFEYSDLKISPAIITPNQKAYVTCKVTNTGKRSGDEVIQLYVRDVLSSVTTYEKNLAGFERVHLKPGETKEITFPIDRKALELLNADMHWVVEPGDFTLMLGASSTDIRLNGTLTVVEPGQAPATNTNKDSTPVSASTNADTVDNVIDNNLTTFWEGNKGDYITFTLQNGAKIDGVSIAFSRENGLETDFEIQLSSGGGQFLTVYSGTVKEYNKLLDFRFKGTTASDLRIVLGSDRVGVAEIKLPQLQK
;
A
#
# COMPACT_ATOMS: atom_id res chain seq x y z
N ALA A 1 21.87 23.54 27.33
CA ALA A 1 21.37 22.53 26.37
C ALA A 1 20.75 21.35 27.11
N ASP A 2 21.42 20.84 28.13
CA ASP A 2 20.97 19.63 28.86
C ASP A 2 19.67 19.89 29.65
N GLU A 3 19.55 21.06 30.29
CA GLU A 3 18.34 21.49 31.00
C GLU A 3 17.09 21.57 30.11
N GLU A 4 17.24 21.83 28.81
CA GLU A 4 16.12 21.86 27.86
C GLU A 4 15.69 20.45 27.46
N VAL A 5 16.64 19.52 27.33
CA VAL A 5 16.37 18.13 26.93
C VAL A 5 15.63 17.38 28.03
N GLU A 6 15.91 17.67 29.29
CA GLU A 6 15.31 17.01 30.47
C GLU A 6 14.00 17.64 30.94
N LYS A 7 13.49 18.67 30.27
CA LYS A 7 12.19 19.23 30.61
C LYS A 7 11.09 18.17 30.41
N LYS A 8 10.26 18.00 31.43
CA LYS A 8 9.18 17.01 31.45
C LYS A 8 8.25 17.11 30.22
N GLU A 9 7.96 18.33 29.79
CA GLU A 9 7.15 18.58 28.59
C GLU A 9 7.81 18.03 27.29
N ASN A 10 9.14 18.15 27.17
CA ASN A 10 9.87 17.61 26.03
C ASN A 10 9.95 16.08 26.07
N GLU A 11 10.07 15.50 27.27
CA GLU A 11 10.00 14.05 27.46
C GLU A 11 8.63 13.48 27.11
N GLU A 12 7.56 14.19 27.46
CA GLU A 12 6.18 13.80 27.09
C GLU A 12 5.98 13.83 25.57
N VAL A 13 6.50 14.85 24.88
CA VAL A 13 6.49 14.94 23.41
C VAL A 13 7.30 13.79 22.79
N ALA A 14 8.48 13.50 23.31
CA ALA A 14 9.33 12.41 22.84
C ALA A 14 8.63 11.04 23.01
N LEU A 15 7.96 10.82 24.15
CA LEU A 15 7.17 9.60 24.39
C LEU A 15 5.98 9.50 23.42
N GLN A 16 5.26 10.59 23.22
CA GLN A 16 4.14 10.61 22.27
C GLN A 16 4.60 10.32 20.85
N ALA A 17 5.67 10.95 20.39
CA ALA A 17 6.26 10.69 19.07
C ALA A 17 6.69 9.22 18.91
N SER A 18 7.30 8.63 19.97
CA SER A 18 7.65 7.22 19.98
C SER A 18 6.41 6.31 19.84
N ARG A 19 5.34 6.57 20.61
CA ARG A 19 4.09 5.80 20.55
C ARG A 19 3.44 5.87 19.18
N GLU A 20 3.43 7.06 18.57
CA GLU A 20 2.78 7.31 17.28
C GLU A 20 3.55 6.75 16.09
N SER A 21 4.86 6.56 16.22
CA SER A 21 5.72 6.02 15.16
C SER A 21 5.73 4.50 15.09
N ILE A 22 5.41 3.80 16.18
CA ILE A 22 5.44 2.33 16.22
C ILE A 22 4.28 1.75 15.41
N VAL A 23 4.60 0.78 14.55
CA VAL A 23 3.67 0.14 13.62
C VAL A 23 3.39 -1.29 14.04
N LEU A 24 2.13 -1.65 14.21
CA LEU A 24 1.70 -3.04 14.39
C LEU A 24 1.62 -3.71 13.02
N LEU A 25 2.59 -4.58 12.70
CA LEU A 25 2.64 -5.27 11.42
C LEU A 25 1.77 -6.51 11.37
N LYS A 26 1.65 -7.21 12.51
CA LYS A 26 0.89 -8.47 12.60
C LYS A 26 0.32 -8.66 14.00
N ASN A 27 -0.90 -9.20 14.09
CA ASN A 27 -1.52 -9.56 15.36
C ASN A 27 -2.56 -10.69 15.18
N GLU A 28 -2.06 -11.89 14.90
CA GLU A 28 -2.93 -13.06 14.75
C GLU A 28 -3.51 -13.48 16.10
N LYS A 29 -4.75 -13.93 16.07
CA LYS A 29 -5.50 -14.42 17.25
C LYS A 29 -5.54 -13.42 18.42
N ASN A 30 -5.32 -12.13 18.15
CA ASN A 30 -5.29 -11.06 19.15
C ASN A 30 -4.30 -11.37 20.30
N VAL A 31 -3.08 -11.81 19.95
CA VAL A 31 -2.00 -12.02 20.93
C VAL A 31 -1.67 -10.72 21.66
N LEU A 32 -1.70 -9.61 20.94
CA LEU A 32 -1.59 -8.27 21.52
C LEU A 32 -2.97 -7.59 21.62
N PRO A 33 -3.19 -6.75 22.62
CA PRO A 33 -2.31 -6.46 23.75
C PRO A 33 -2.26 -7.63 24.75
N LEU A 34 -1.10 -7.80 25.36
CA LEU A 34 -0.91 -8.75 26.45
C LEU A 34 -1.74 -8.34 27.68
N ASP A 35 -2.33 -9.32 28.35
CA ASP A 35 -3.08 -9.08 29.59
C ASP A 35 -2.15 -9.25 30.81
N PRO A 36 -1.74 -8.16 31.48
CA PRO A 36 -0.82 -8.22 32.63
C PRO A 36 -1.35 -9.09 33.79
N SER A 37 -2.66 -9.25 33.90
CA SER A 37 -3.26 -10.05 34.98
C SER A 37 -3.09 -11.56 34.79
N LYS A 38 -2.85 -12.01 33.57
CA LYS A 38 -2.70 -13.41 33.20
C LYS A 38 -1.25 -13.88 33.07
N ILE A 39 -0.30 -12.95 33.06
CA ILE A 39 1.12 -13.24 32.86
C ILE A 39 1.83 -13.21 34.20
N ARG A 40 2.59 -14.26 34.49
CA ARG A 40 3.43 -14.39 35.69
C ARG A 40 4.93 -14.38 35.36
N LYS A 41 5.28 -14.75 34.14
CA LYS A 41 6.67 -14.83 33.72
C LYS A 41 6.82 -14.45 32.25
N ILE A 42 7.71 -13.51 31.94
CA ILE A 42 8.02 -13.05 30.59
C ILE A 42 9.48 -13.38 30.29
N ALA A 43 9.75 -14.00 29.16
CA ALA A 43 11.12 -14.11 28.64
C ALA A 43 11.36 -12.97 27.63
N VAL A 44 12.38 -12.16 27.86
CA VAL A 44 12.82 -11.12 26.93
C VAL A 44 14.19 -11.53 26.41
N CYS A 45 14.37 -11.57 25.09
CA CYS A 45 15.65 -11.85 24.47
C CYS A 45 15.86 -11.05 23.18
N GLY A 46 17.06 -11.12 22.65
CA GLY A 46 17.48 -10.42 21.44
C GLY A 46 18.50 -9.32 21.72
N PRO A 47 19.35 -9.01 20.72
CA PRO A 47 20.43 -8.03 20.88
C PRO A 47 19.94 -6.61 21.14
N ASN A 48 18.73 -6.28 20.70
CA ASN A 48 18.15 -4.94 20.85
C ASN A 48 17.26 -4.81 22.09
N ALA A 49 17.13 -5.86 22.92
CA ALA A 49 16.25 -5.81 24.09
C ALA A 49 16.73 -4.79 25.14
N ASP A 50 18.04 -4.78 25.41
CA ASP A 50 18.66 -3.86 26.38
C ASP A 50 19.71 -2.95 25.70
N GLU A 51 19.41 -2.50 24.51
CA GLU A 51 20.29 -1.65 23.71
C GLU A 51 19.89 -0.17 23.89
N HIS A 52 20.86 0.68 24.13
CA HIS A 52 20.68 2.12 24.37
C HIS A 52 21.22 2.97 23.20
N SER A 53 22.08 2.40 22.34
CA SER A 53 22.82 3.17 21.33
C SER A 53 21.97 3.62 20.14
N TYR A 54 20.83 2.98 19.85
CA TYR A 54 19.99 3.40 18.73
C TYR A 54 19.35 4.77 18.91
N ALA A 55 19.17 5.22 20.16
CA ALA A 55 18.72 6.58 20.44
C ALA A 55 19.87 7.60 20.40
N LEU A 56 21.09 7.11 20.49
CA LEU A 56 22.31 7.89 20.49
C LEU A 56 23.07 7.77 19.17
N THR A 57 22.38 7.65 18.04
CA THR A 57 23.03 7.53 16.72
C THR A 57 24.16 8.56 16.58
N HIS A 58 25.08 8.39 15.62
CA HIS A 58 26.23 9.29 15.38
C HIS A 58 25.88 10.79 15.40
N TYR A 59 24.61 11.13 15.33
CA TYR A 59 24.07 12.48 15.20
C TYR A 59 23.19 12.88 16.38
N GLY A 60 22.98 12.00 17.35
CA GLY A 60 22.12 12.26 18.51
C GLY A 60 22.85 12.90 19.70
N PRO A 61 22.13 13.53 20.62
CA PRO A 61 22.72 14.06 21.86
C PRO A 61 23.22 12.91 22.76
N LEU A 62 24.43 13.05 23.31
CA LEU A 62 25.04 12.03 24.16
C LEU A 62 24.51 12.02 25.62
N ALA A 63 23.81 13.08 26.03
CA ALA A 63 23.35 13.31 27.39
C ALA A 63 21.89 12.89 27.65
N VAL A 64 21.31 12.02 26.83
CA VAL A 64 19.90 11.60 26.98
C VAL A 64 19.83 10.23 27.63
N GLU A 65 19.07 10.09 28.71
CA GLU A 65 18.77 8.80 29.31
C GLU A 65 17.83 8.02 28.38
N VAL A 66 18.27 6.85 27.93
CA VAL A 66 17.49 5.95 27.05
C VAL A 66 16.89 4.83 27.86
N THR A 67 15.58 4.72 27.83
CA THR A 67 14.87 3.56 28.37
C THR A 67 14.85 2.44 27.33
N SER A 68 15.56 1.34 27.59
CA SER A 68 15.55 0.15 26.73
C SER A 68 14.19 -0.56 26.74
N VAL A 69 13.92 -1.42 25.75
CA VAL A 69 12.69 -2.23 25.72
C VAL A 69 12.58 -3.12 26.95
N LEU A 70 13.68 -3.76 27.35
CA LEU A 70 13.77 -4.56 28.57
C LEU A 70 13.37 -3.74 29.81
N LYS A 71 13.96 -2.55 29.96
CA LYS A 71 13.68 -1.66 31.09
C LYS A 71 12.21 -1.24 31.12
N GLY A 72 11.64 -0.85 29.97
CA GLY A 72 10.22 -0.49 29.87
C GLY A 72 9.30 -1.64 30.27
N ILE A 73 9.59 -2.87 29.85
CA ILE A 73 8.82 -4.07 30.25
C ILE A 73 8.98 -4.35 31.74
N GLN A 74 10.19 -4.25 32.29
CA GLN A 74 10.44 -4.47 33.72
C GLN A 74 9.68 -3.48 34.59
N GLU A 75 9.70 -2.20 34.25
CA GLU A 75 8.94 -1.17 34.97
C GLU A 75 7.43 -1.39 34.90
N LYS A 76 6.91 -1.76 33.71
CA LYS A 76 5.50 -2.02 33.49
C LYS A 76 4.99 -3.23 34.26
N MET A 77 5.80 -4.26 34.37
CA MET A 77 5.45 -5.53 35.02
C MET A 77 5.98 -5.66 36.44
N LYS A 78 6.55 -4.58 36.99
CA LYS A 78 7.02 -4.54 38.37
C LYS A 78 5.93 -5.04 39.31
N ASP A 79 6.28 -5.92 40.23
CA ASP A 79 5.38 -6.55 41.21
C ASP A 79 4.22 -7.39 40.61
N LYS A 80 4.20 -7.61 39.28
CA LYS A 80 3.18 -8.39 38.57
C LYS A 80 3.70 -9.69 37.97
N ALA A 81 4.89 -9.65 37.38
CA ALA A 81 5.51 -10.80 36.74
C ALA A 81 7.03 -10.78 36.82
N ASP A 82 7.63 -11.95 36.81
CA ASP A 82 9.08 -12.11 36.65
C ASP A 82 9.48 -11.86 35.19
N VAL A 83 10.44 -10.97 34.96
CA VAL A 83 11.01 -10.71 33.64
C VAL A 83 12.39 -11.35 33.55
N LEU A 84 12.48 -12.44 32.81
CA LEU A 84 13.73 -13.14 32.53
C LEU A 84 14.38 -12.51 31.31
N TYR A 85 15.69 -12.29 31.36
CA TYR A 85 16.43 -11.73 30.24
C TYR A 85 17.66 -12.53 29.88
N THR A 86 17.89 -12.67 28.57
CA THR A 86 19.17 -13.06 28.00
C THR A 86 19.30 -12.45 26.60
N LYS A 87 20.51 -12.06 26.21
CA LYS A 87 20.75 -11.50 24.89
C LYS A 87 20.42 -12.49 23.77
N GLY A 88 20.77 -13.76 23.94
CA GLY A 88 20.49 -14.85 23.02
C GLY A 88 21.37 -14.89 21.77
N CYS A 89 21.73 -13.74 21.21
CA CYS A 89 22.72 -13.60 20.14
C CYS A 89 23.26 -12.16 20.11
N ASP A 90 24.36 -11.93 19.41
CA ASP A 90 24.85 -10.59 19.10
C ASP A 90 24.05 -9.95 17.95
N LEU A 91 24.17 -8.61 17.81
CA LEU A 91 23.54 -7.86 16.74
C LEU A 91 23.94 -8.37 15.34
N VAL A 92 25.22 -8.70 15.19
CA VAL A 92 25.83 -9.33 14.03
C VAL A 92 26.79 -10.40 14.50
N ASP A 93 27.02 -11.42 13.70
CA ASP A 93 27.97 -12.51 14.03
C ASP A 93 29.45 -12.07 13.83
N ALA A 94 30.36 -12.96 14.19
CA ALA A 94 31.80 -12.70 14.12
C ALA A 94 32.33 -12.54 12.69
N ASN A 95 31.64 -13.10 11.70
CA ASN A 95 32.05 -13.06 10.29
C ASN A 95 31.40 -11.89 9.51
N TRP A 96 30.69 -11.01 10.21
CA TRP A 96 30.09 -9.83 9.61
C TRP A 96 31.13 -8.88 8.98
N PRO A 97 30.94 -8.34 7.74
CA PRO A 97 29.72 -8.43 6.92
C PRO A 97 29.69 -9.61 5.93
N GLU A 98 30.71 -10.45 5.88
CA GLU A 98 30.80 -11.56 4.93
C GLU A 98 29.67 -12.59 5.11
N SER A 99 29.19 -12.74 6.33
CA SER A 99 28.05 -13.61 6.67
C SER A 99 26.71 -13.21 6.05
N GLU A 100 26.59 -12.03 5.45
CA GLU A 100 25.43 -11.70 4.58
C GLU A 100 25.45 -12.46 3.24
N LEU A 101 26.61 -12.94 2.81
CA LEU A 101 26.82 -13.60 1.52
C LEU A 101 27.13 -15.08 1.65
N ILE A 102 27.78 -15.46 2.75
CA ILE A 102 28.23 -16.82 3.03
C ILE A 102 27.57 -17.32 4.30
N ASP A 103 26.88 -18.44 4.21
CA ASP A 103 26.27 -19.09 5.38
C ASP A 103 27.33 -19.84 6.18
N TYR A 104 27.64 -19.34 7.38
CA TYR A 104 28.55 -19.99 8.32
C TYR A 104 27.76 -20.80 9.35
N PRO A 105 28.25 -21.99 9.76
CA PRO A 105 27.61 -22.76 10.82
C PRO A 105 27.63 -21.99 12.14
N LEU A 106 26.67 -22.28 13.02
CA LEU A 106 26.68 -21.77 14.40
C LEU A 106 27.92 -22.29 15.14
N THR A 107 28.54 -21.40 15.89
CA THR A 107 29.58 -21.80 16.86
C THR A 107 28.94 -22.38 18.11
N ASP A 108 29.72 -23.12 18.92
CA ASP A 108 29.25 -23.66 20.20
C ASP A 108 28.82 -22.55 21.16
N GLU A 109 29.47 -21.41 21.12
CA GLU A 109 29.16 -20.23 21.93
C GLU A 109 27.82 -19.60 21.50
N GLU A 110 27.60 -19.41 20.20
CA GLU A 110 26.35 -18.91 19.65
C GLU A 110 25.19 -19.84 20.00
N GLN A 111 25.39 -21.17 19.86
CA GLN A 111 24.37 -22.15 20.22
C GLN A 111 24.03 -22.11 21.71
N LYS A 112 25.02 -21.98 22.60
CA LYS A 112 24.78 -21.84 24.06
C LYS A 112 23.97 -20.61 24.41
N GLU A 113 24.21 -19.47 23.76
CA GLU A 113 23.44 -18.26 24.01
C GLU A 113 21.98 -18.42 23.53
N ILE A 114 21.76 -19.03 22.36
CA ILE A 114 20.42 -19.38 21.87
C ILE A 114 19.74 -20.34 22.85
N ASP A 115 20.42 -21.38 23.32
CA ASP A 115 19.87 -22.37 24.26
C ASP A 115 19.44 -21.76 25.59
N LYS A 116 20.15 -20.75 26.09
CA LYS A 116 19.72 -19.97 27.27
C LYS A 116 18.39 -19.25 27.00
N ALA A 117 18.25 -18.60 25.85
CA ALA A 117 17.00 -17.93 25.48
C ALA A 117 15.84 -18.93 25.36
N VAL A 118 16.08 -20.09 24.74
CA VAL A 118 15.11 -21.19 24.65
C VAL A 118 14.70 -21.70 26.03
N SER A 119 15.67 -21.88 26.95
CA SER A 119 15.39 -22.32 28.32
C SER A 119 14.50 -21.34 29.09
N GLN A 120 14.77 -20.04 28.96
CA GLN A 120 13.93 -18.99 29.57
C GLN A 120 12.55 -18.91 28.92
N ALA A 121 12.46 -18.98 27.59
CA ALA A 121 11.19 -18.98 26.87
C ALA A 121 10.29 -20.16 27.28
N LYS A 122 10.84 -21.35 27.46
CA LYS A 122 10.09 -22.55 27.94
C LYS A 122 9.46 -22.33 29.32
N GLN A 123 10.09 -21.54 30.18
CA GLN A 123 9.62 -21.24 31.54
C GLN A 123 8.60 -20.09 31.58
N ALA A 124 8.49 -19.31 30.50
CA ALA A 124 7.67 -18.12 30.45
C ALA A 124 6.26 -18.39 29.92
N ASP A 125 5.34 -17.47 30.17
CA ASP A 125 4.00 -17.46 29.61
C ASP A 125 4.01 -16.87 28.19
N VAL A 126 4.93 -15.94 27.92
CA VAL A 126 5.16 -15.28 26.64
C VAL A 126 6.64 -14.95 26.47
N ALA A 127 7.11 -15.04 25.24
CA ALA A 127 8.45 -14.58 24.86
C ALA A 127 8.37 -13.33 24.00
N ILE A 128 9.15 -12.29 24.37
CA ILE A 128 9.32 -11.05 23.60
C ILE A 128 10.73 -11.06 23.04
N VAL A 129 10.83 -11.14 21.71
CA VAL A 129 12.10 -11.22 21.00
C VAL A 129 12.35 -9.88 20.32
N VAL A 130 13.44 -9.18 20.70
CA VAL A 130 13.74 -7.82 20.24
C VAL A 130 14.94 -7.87 19.31
N LEU A 131 14.69 -7.74 18.02
CA LEU A 131 15.65 -7.93 16.94
C LEU A 131 15.77 -6.68 16.06
N GLY A 132 16.63 -6.74 15.05
CA GLY A 132 16.72 -5.73 14.00
C GLY A 132 18.13 -5.27 13.72
N GLY A 133 18.29 -3.97 13.53
CA GLY A 133 19.56 -3.32 13.23
C GLY A 133 20.09 -2.45 14.37
N GLY A 134 21.21 -1.82 14.13
CA GLY A 134 21.86 -0.90 15.07
C GLY A 134 23.00 -0.16 14.39
N GLN A 135 23.87 0.49 15.15
CA GLN A 135 24.97 1.31 14.63
C GLN A 135 25.92 0.56 13.67
N ARG A 136 26.04 -0.77 13.79
CA ARG A 136 26.87 -1.56 12.88
C ARG A 136 26.24 -1.81 11.52
N THR A 137 24.93 -1.74 11.41
CA THR A 137 24.15 -2.13 10.22
C THR A 137 23.39 -0.98 9.55
N CYS A 138 23.30 0.19 10.19
CA CYS A 138 22.59 1.36 9.70
C CYS A 138 23.37 2.64 10.04
N GLY A 139 23.43 3.57 9.09
CA GLY A 139 24.14 4.84 9.19
C GLY A 139 25.02 5.10 7.97
N GLU A 140 25.77 6.18 8.01
CA GLU A 140 26.71 6.55 6.96
C GLU A 140 27.76 5.45 6.74
N ASN A 141 28.02 5.10 5.50
CA ASN A 141 28.93 4.00 5.11
C ASN A 141 28.54 2.60 5.64
N LYS A 142 27.24 2.38 5.93
CA LYS A 142 26.70 1.11 6.42
C LYS A 142 25.73 0.49 5.42
N SER A 143 26.16 0.37 4.15
CA SER A 143 25.39 -0.36 3.14
C SER A 143 25.32 -1.85 3.47
N ARG A 144 24.28 -2.51 2.96
CA ARG A 144 24.02 -3.94 3.15
C ARG A 144 23.77 -4.62 1.81
N SER A 145 24.15 -5.89 1.70
CA SER A 145 23.88 -6.75 0.57
C SER A 145 22.56 -7.54 0.72
N SER A 146 21.98 -7.56 1.93
CA SER A 146 20.71 -8.23 2.24
C SER A 146 19.79 -7.30 3.05
N LEU A 147 18.49 -7.58 3.02
CA LEU A 147 17.48 -6.98 3.90
C LEU A 147 17.00 -7.95 4.98
N ASP A 148 17.63 -9.11 5.11
CA ASP A 148 17.31 -10.06 6.17
C ASP A 148 17.79 -9.59 7.55
N LEU A 149 17.31 -10.23 8.60
CA LEU A 149 17.84 -10.02 9.95
C LEU A 149 19.34 -10.39 9.97
N PRO A 150 20.21 -9.49 10.47
CA PRO A 150 21.65 -9.74 10.43
C PRO A 150 22.10 -10.82 11.45
N GLY A 151 23.21 -11.47 11.15
CA GLY A 151 23.84 -12.44 12.04
C GLY A 151 22.93 -13.61 12.42
N ARG A 152 22.92 -14.00 13.70
CA ARG A 152 22.17 -15.16 14.21
C ARG A 152 20.75 -14.84 14.70
N GLN A 153 20.23 -13.67 14.39
CA GLN A 153 18.94 -13.21 14.90
C GLN A 153 17.77 -14.09 14.42
N LEU A 154 17.81 -14.56 13.17
CA LEU A 154 16.78 -15.47 12.67
C LEU A 154 16.87 -16.85 13.31
N ASP A 155 18.07 -17.35 13.60
CA ASP A 155 18.29 -18.62 14.31
C ASP A 155 17.71 -18.57 15.72
N LEU A 156 17.99 -17.48 16.45
CA LEU A 156 17.41 -17.22 17.77
C LEU A 156 15.87 -17.20 17.69
N LEU A 157 15.29 -16.45 16.74
CA LEU A 157 13.84 -16.35 16.59
C LEU A 157 13.20 -17.71 16.32
N LYS A 158 13.78 -18.49 15.39
CA LYS A 158 13.31 -19.84 15.07
C LYS A 158 13.34 -20.76 16.29
N ALA A 159 14.43 -20.72 17.05
CA ALA A 159 14.59 -21.56 18.24
C ALA A 159 13.58 -21.19 19.35
N VAL A 160 13.31 -19.89 19.54
CA VAL A 160 12.32 -19.42 20.52
C VAL A 160 10.90 -19.80 20.08
N VAL A 161 10.55 -19.61 18.81
CA VAL A 161 9.23 -20.01 18.26
C VAL A 161 9.02 -21.53 18.39
N ALA A 162 10.07 -22.33 18.19
CA ALA A 162 10.01 -23.80 18.34
C ALA A 162 9.68 -24.27 19.77
N THR A 163 9.73 -23.39 20.79
CA THR A 163 9.28 -23.72 22.15
C THR A 163 7.76 -23.90 22.25
N GLY A 164 7.01 -23.45 21.26
CA GLY A 164 5.54 -23.47 21.26
C GLY A 164 4.87 -22.42 22.15
N LYS A 165 5.65 -21.54 22.79
CA LYS A 165 5.11 -20.43 23.58
C LYS A 165 4.63 -19.30 22.68
N PRO A 166 3.67 -18.48 23.11
CA PRO A 166 3.35 -17.24 22.40
C PRO A 166 4.59 -16.36 22.24
N VAL A 167 4.86 -15.90 21.03
CA VAL A 167 6.02 -15.05 20.72
C VAL A 167 5.55 -13.72 20.15
N VAL A 168 6.12 -12.63 20.65
CA VAL A 168 5.99 -11.29 20.09
C VAL A 168 7.36 -10.85 19.58
N LEU A 169 7.44 -10.50 18.31
CA LEU A 169 8.64 -9.92 17.71
C LEU A 169 8.53 -8.40 17.76
N VAL A 170 9.55 -7.75 18.32
CA VAL A 170 9.73 -6.30 18.26
C VAL A 170 10.96 -6.01 17.42
N LEU A 171 10.80 -5.23 16.36
CA LEU A 171 11.87 -4.83 15.47
C LEU A 171 12.35 -3.41 15.82
N ILE A 172 13.64 -3.28 16.10
CA ILE A 172 14.33 -2.01 16.28
C ILE A 172 15.33 -1.87 15.13
N ASN A 173 15.03 -1.03 14.15
CA ASN A 173 15.88 -0.90 12.97
C ASN A 173 15.60 0.39 12.19
N GLY A 174 16.52 0.76 11.29
CA GLY A 174 16.45 1.99 10.50
C GLY A 174 16.19 1.75 9.00
N ARG A 175 15.72 0.57 8.61
CA ARG A 175 15.36 0.22 7.23
C ARG A 175 14.33 -0.89 7.16
N PRO A 176 13.56 -1.03 6.06
CA PRO A 176 12.68 -2.18 5.86
C PRO A 176 13.48 -3.49 5.88
N LEU A 177 12.91 -4.52 6.47
CA LEU A 177 13.49 -5.86 6.51
C LEU A 177 12.63 -6.88 5.75
N SER A 178 13.29 -7.85 5.10
CA SER A 178 12.64 -8.98 4.43
C SER A 178 12.37 -10.11 5.41
N ILE A 179 11.39 -9.92 6.30
CA ILE A 179 11.10 -10.82 7.43
C ILE A 179 10.05 -11.89 7.10
N ASN A 180 10.08 -12.47 5.90
CA ASN A 180 9.07 -13.44 5.43
C ASN A 180 8.85 -14.60 6.40
N TRP A 181 9.94 -15.14 7.01
CA TRP A 181 9.82 -16.23 7.96
C TRP A 181 9.05 -15.80 9.21
N ALA A 182 9.37 -14.63 9.75
CA ALA A 182 8.68 -14.05 10.91
C ALA A 182 7.21 -13.76 10.59
N ASP A 183 6.93 -13.16 9.43
CA ASP A 183 5.56 -12.91 8.98
C ASP A 183 4.73 -14.20 8.92
N LYS A 184 5.33 -15.31 8.49
CA LYS A 184 4.63 -16.60 8.41
C LYS A 184 4.42 -17.28 9.76
N PHE A 185 5.38 -17.21 10.68
CA PHE A 185 5.42 -18.08 11.87
C PHE A 185 5.28 -17.35 13.21
N VAL A 186 5.48 -16.05 13.26
CA VAL A 186 5.32 -15.25 14.48
C VAL A 186 3.93 -14.62 14.51
N PRO A 187 3.14 -14.83 15.58
CA PRO A 187 1.76 -14.35 15.60
C PRO A 187 1.60 -12.83 15.81
N ALA A 188 2.60 -12.15 16.39
CA ALA A 188 2.54 -10.71 16.61
C ALA A 188 3.89 -10.05 16.33
N ILE A 189 3.88 -8.96 15.55
CA ILE A 189 5.09 -8.24 15.11
C ILE A 189 4.86 -6.74 15.24
N LEU A 190 5.77 -6.06 15.93
CA LEU A 190 5.86 -4.60 16.02
C LEU A 190 7.11 -4.12 15.28
N GLU A 191 6.98 -3.07 14.47
CA GLU A 191 8.08 -2.30 13.91
C GLU A 191 8.20 -0.99 14.69
N ALA A 192 9.22 -0.87 15.49
CA ALA A 192 9.43 0.30 16.34
C ALA A 192 10.44 1.30 15.77
N TRP A 193 11.08 1.00 14.64
CA TRP A 193 12.10 1.84 14.04
C TRP A 193 13.25 2.12 15.06
N TYR A 194 13.77 3.32 15.08
CA TYR A 194 14.61 3.86 16.17
C TYR A 194 13.74 4.76 17.04
N PRO A 195 13.14 4.24 18.11
CA PRO A 195 12.01 4.90 18.79
C PRO A 195 12.46 6.00 19.77
N GLY A 196 13.74 6.37 19.79
CA GLY A 196 14.25 7.44 20.63
C GLY A 196 14.40 7.08 22.12
N SER A 197 14.64 8.09 22.95
CA SER A 197 14.96 7.92 24.38
C SER A 197 13.86 7.27 25.20
N LYS A 198 12.60 7.47 24.84
CA LYS A 198 11.41 6.91 25.51
C LYS A 198 10.86 5.64 24.82
N GLY A 199 11.61 5.09 23.88
CA GLY A 199 11.18 3.97 23.05
C GLY A 199 10.79 2.73 23.84
N GLY A 200 11.52 2.38 24.88
CA GLY A 200 11.20 1.23 25.73
C GLY A 200 9.87 1.39 26.46
N ILE A 201 9.53 2.60 26.90
CA ILE A 201 8.23 2.90 27.51
C ILE A 201 7.12 2.77 26.46
N ALA A 202 7.31 3.37 25.28
CA ALA A 202 6.34 3.33 24.20
C ALA A 202 6.04 1.89 23.73
N VAL A 203 7.08 1.07 23.57
CA VAL A 203 6.95 -0.36 23.24
C VAL A 203 6.17 -1.09 24.33
N ALA A 204 6.48 -0.89 25.60
CA ALA A 204 5.77 -1.50 26.71
C ALA A 204 4.29 -1.08 26.76
N ASP A 205 3.98 0.20 26.55
CA ASP A 205 2.60 0.70 26.52
C ASP A 205 1.77 0.02 25.41
N ILE A 206 2.38 -0.19 24.25
CA ILE A 206 1.72 -0.91 23.14
C ILE A 206 1.58 -2.39 23.48
N LEU A 207 2.64 -3.06 23.95
CA LEU A 207 2.60 -4.48 24.29
C LEU A 207 1.48 -4.81 25.30
N PHE A 208 1.26 -3.95 26.27
CA PHE A 208 0.28 -4.17 27.35
C PHE A 208 -1.03 -3.39 27.17
N GLY A 209 -1.18 -2.64 26.07
CA GLY A 209 -2.42 -2.03 25.64
C GLY A 209 -2.80 -0.72 26.32
N ASP A 210 -1.86 -0.03 26.97
CA ASP A 210 -2.06 1.33 27.47
C ASP A 210 -2.11 2.34 26.31
N TYR A 211 -1.47 2.00 25.20
CA TYR A 211 -1.55 2.73 23.95
C TYR A 211 -1.96 1.79 22.82
N ASN A 212 -2.95 2.22 22.04
CA ASN A 212 -3.38 1.49 20.85
C ASN A 212 -2.54 1.96 19.64
N PRO A 213 -1.74 1.08 19.01
CA PRO A 213 -0.89 1.50 17.89
C PRO A 213 -1.70 2.05 16.72
N GLY A 214 -1.25 3.16 16.16
CA GLY A 214 -1.84 3.82 15.00
C GLY A 214 -0.79 4.23 13.97
N GLY A 215 0.47 3.82 14.15
CA GLY A 215 1.56 4.09 13.22
C GLY A 215 1.34 3.41 11.87
N LYS A 216 1.84 4.03 10.80
CA LYS A 216 1.79 3.51 9.43
C LYS A 216 3.18 3.51 8.81
N LEU A 217 3.45 2.49 7.98
CA LEU A 217 4.73 2.38 7.28
C LEU A 217 4.90 3.54 6.29
N THR A 218 6.03 4.20 6.38
CA THR A 218 6.45 5.29 5.46
C THR A 218 7.27 4.79 4.28
N VAL A 219 7.56 3.49 4.24
CA VAL A 219 8.28 2.81 3.16
C VAL A 219 7.67 1.43 2.92
N THR A 220 7.85 0.90 1.71
CA THR A 220 7.44 -0.46 1.36
C THR A 220 8.45 -1.48 1.95
N PHE A 221 7.97 -2.56 2.54
CA PHE A 221 8.79 -3.70 2.95
C PHE A 221 8.83 -4.71 1.81
N PRO A 222 9.98 -4.93 1.15
CA PRO A 222 10.10 -5.92 0.11
C PRO A 222 10.21 -7.34 0.70
N LYS A 223 9.86 -8.34 -0.08
CA LYS A 223 10.07 -9.76 0.28
C LYS A 223 11.51 -10.18 0.14
N THR A 224 12.28 -9.51 -0.70
CA THR A 224 13.68 -9.83 -0.97
C THR A 224 14.43 -8.61 -1.48
N VAL A 225 15.74 -8.57 -1.23
CA VAL A 225 16.64 -7.55 -1.80
C VAL A 225 16.60 -7.53 -3.33
N GLY A 226 16.30 -8.65 -3.98
CA GLY A 226 16.18 -8.73 -5.44
C GLY A 226 15.02 -7.93 -6.05
N GLN A 227 14.10 -7.41 -5.22
CA GLN A 227 13.03 -6.52 -5.68
C GLN A 227 13.43 -5.04 -5.74
N ILE A 228 14.60 -4.67 -5.21
CA ILE A 228 15.03 -3.26 -5.15
C ILE A 228 15.47 -2.76 -6.54
N PRO A 229 15.04 -1.53 -6.96
CA PRO A 229 14.23 -0.57 -6.22
C PRO A 229 12.74 -0.94 -6.20
N PHE A 230 12.14 -0.97 -5.00
CA PHE A 230 10.73 -1.26 -4.80
C PHE A 230 10.11 -0.21 -3.87
N ASN A 231 9.94 0.99 -4.39
CA ASN A 231 9.50 2.15 -3.65
C ASN A 231 8.02 2.46 -3.94
N PHE A 232 7.39 3.14 -3.01
CA PHE A 232 6.14 3.85 -3.26
C PHE A 232 6.45 5.36 -3.39
N PRO A 233 5.88 6.09 -4.36
CA PRO A 233 5.07 5.57 -5.46
C PRO A 233 5.89 4.77 -6.48
N CYS A 234 5.24 3.91 -7.24
CA CYS A 234 5.87 3.08 -8.26
C CYS A 234 5.16 3.21 -9.61
N LYS A 235 5.91 3.07 -10.69
CA LYS A 235 5.34 3.02 -12.04
C LYS A 235 4.71 1.65 -12.30
N PRO A 236 3.75 1.55 -13.24
CA PRO A 236 3.18 0.27 -13.65
C PRO A 236 4.28 -0.75 -13.98
N SER A 237 4.24 -1.89 -13.35
CA SER A 237 5.17 -3.00 -13.63
C SER A 237 4.57 -4.33 -13.19
N SER A 238 5.05 -5.42 -13.79
CA SER A 238 4.63 -6.79 -13.46
C SER A 238 4.91 -7.20 -11.99
N GLN A 239 5.77 -6.49 -11.28
CA GLN A 239 6.10 -6.78 -9.88
C GLN A 239 5.06 -6.24 -8.89
N ILE A 240 4.20 -5.32 -9.32
CA ILE A 240 3.26 -4.59 -8.44
C ILE A 240 1.95 -5.35 -8.30
N ASP A 241 1.47 -6.01 -9.35
CA ASP A 241 0.14 -6.62 -9.42
C ASP A 241 -0.08 -7.85 -8.53
N GLY A 242 0.87 -8.19 -7.66
CA GLY A 242 0.71 -9.30 -6.72
C GLY A 242 0.38 -10.64 -7.38
N GLY A 243 0.72 -10.80 -8.66
CA GLY A 243 0.56 -12.06 -9.35
C GLY A 243 -0.76 -12.27 -10.07
N LYS A 244 -1.49 -11.21 -10.37
CA LYS A 244 -2.74 -11.31 -11.14
C LYS A 244 -2.54 -11.72 -12.60
N ASN A 245 -1.35 -11.52 -13.15
CA ASN A 245 -0.99 -11.94 -14.50
C ASN A 245 0.19 -12.92 -14.49
N PRO A 246 -0.04 -14.23 -14.33
CA PRO A 246 0.98 -15.20 -14.65
C PRO A 246 1.30 -15.09 -16.14
N GLY A 247 2.59 -15.05 -16.50
CA GLY A 247 3.00 -15.14 -17.90
C GLY A 247 2.43 -16.40 -18.57
N PRO A 248 2.51 -16.52 -19.91
CA PRO A 248 1.91 -17.62 -20.68
C PRO A 248 2.28 -19.02 -20.16
N ASP A 249 3.42 -19.14 -19.50
CA ASP A 249 3.94 -20.42 -18.97
C ASP A 249 3.60 -20.65 -17.48
N GLY A 250 2.79 -19.77 -16.86
CA GLY A 250 2.56 -19.80 -15.41
C GLY A 250 3.82 -19.49 -14.58
N ASN A 251 4.91 -19.13 -15.23
CA ASN A 251 6.18 -18.75 -14.59
C ASN A 251 6.13 -17.30 -14.15
N MET A 252 5.82 -17.12 -12.87
CA MET A 252 5.82 -15.80 -12.25
C MET A 252 7.09 -15.58 -11.46
N SER A 253 7.50 -14.31 -11.34
CA SER A 253 8.42 -13.93 -10.29
C SER A 253 7.83 -14.37 -8.95
N ARG A 254 8.55 -15.24 -8.22
CA ARG A 254 8.11 -15.78 -6.93
C ARG A 254 8.04 -14.73 -5.81
N ALA A 255 8.56 -13.54 -6.06
CA ALA A 255 8.64 -12.42 -5.12
C ALA A 255 7.76 -11.23 -5.54
N ASN A 256 6.57 -11.47 -6.08
CA ASN A 256 5.64 -10.42 -6.45
C ASN A 256 5.03 -9.73 -5.24
N GLY A 257 4.77 -8.43 -5.37
CA GLY A 257 4.16 -7.58 -4.36
C GLY A 257 5.05 -7.33 -3.14
N ALA A 258 4.60 -6.45 -2.28
CA ALA A 258 5.26 -6.14 -1.03
C ALA A 258 5.06 -7.23 0.02
N LEU A 259 5.97 -7.35 0.99
CA LEU A 259 5.71 -8.04 2.25
C LEU A 259 4.70 -7.21 3.05
N TYR A 260 5.00 -5.92 3.26
CA TYR A 260 4.07 -4.93 3.80
C TYR A 260 4.10 -3.68 2.91
N PRO A 261 2.94 -3.20 2.44
CA PRO A 261 2.89 -2.05 1.53
C PRO A 261 3.09 -0.73 2.26
N PHE A 262 3.40 0.32 1.51
CA PHE A 262 3.40 1.70 2.02
C PHE A 262 2.06 2.04 2.68
N GLY A 263 2.11 2.74 3.79
CA GLY A 263 0.93 3.16 4.55
C GLY A 263 0.32 2.08 5.44
N TYR A 264 0.84 0.85 5.41
CA TYR A 264 0.32 -0.27 6.20
C TYR A 264 0.59 -0.11 7.70
N GLY A 265 -0.36 -0.55 8.52
CA GLY A 265 -0.27 -0.63 9.96
C GLY A 265 -1.63 -0.99 10.56
N LEU A 266 -1.63 -1.93 11.50
CA LEU A 266 -2.82 -2.42 12.19
C LEU A 266 -3.10 -1.61 13.47
N SER A 267 -4.27 -1.84 14.03
CA SER A 267 -4.72 -1.26 15.31
C SER A 267 -5.37 -2.35 16.18
N TYR A 268 -5.50 -2.11 17.47
CA TYR A 268 -6.31 -2.95 18.39
C TYR A 268 -7.81 -2.69 18.27
N THR A 269 -8.22 -1.80 17.38
CA THR A 269 -9.61 -1.52 17.05
C THR A 269 -9.82 -1.60 15.53
N THR A 270 -11.05 -1.42 15.08
CA THR A 270 -11.43 -1.47 13.67
C THR A 270 -12.09 -0.17 13.24
N PHE A 271 -11.88 0.21 11.97
CA PHE A 271 -12.45 1.44 11.41
C PHE A 271 -13.20 1.12 10.12
N GLU A 272 -14.32 1.79 9.92
CA GLU A 272 -15.12 1.74 8.70
C GLU A 272 -15.12 3.10 8.03
N TYR A 273 -15.05 3.12 6.69
CA TYR A 273 -15.09 4.33 5.87
C TYR A 273 -16.40 4.34 5.07
N SER A 274 -17.07 5.48 5.03
CA SER A 274 -18.36 5.64 4.33
C SER A 274 -18.54 7.04 3.74
N ASP A 275 -19.63 7.23 3.02
CA ASP A 275 -20.13 8.53 2.56
C ASP A 275 -19.12 9.36 1.76
N LEU A 276 -18.41 8.71 0.80
CA LEU A 276 -17.51 9.44 -0.09
C LEU A 276 -18.26 10.49 -0.90
N LYS A 277 -17.74 11.72 -0.89
CA LYS A 277 -18.20 12.83 -1.73
C LYS A 277 -17.01 13.53 -2.36
N ILE A 278 -17.15 13.86 -3.63
CA ILE A 278 -16.19 14.69 -4.39
C ILE A 278 -16.93 15.94 -4.85
N SER A 279 -16.48 17.13 -4.45
CA SER A 279 -17.19 18.36 -4.77
C SER A 279 -16.24 19.53 -5.02
N PRO A 280 -16.35 20.19 -6.18
CA PRO A 280 -17.06 19.75 -7.36
C PRO A 280 -16.40 18.50 -7.97
N ALA A 281 -17.17 17.59 -8.57
CA ALA A 281 -16.65 16.40 -9.23
C ALA A 281 -15.99 16.69 -10.60
N ILE A 282 -16.20 17.91 -11.11
CA ILE A 282 -15.65 18.39 -12.38
C ILE A 282 -15.02 19.75 -12.15
N ILE A 283 -13.76 19.89 -12.56
CA ILE A 283 -12.97 21.12 -12.38
C ILE A 283 -12.17 21.45 -13.65
N THR A 284 -11.69 22.68 -13.74
CA THR A 284 -10.62 23.07 -14.67
C THR A 284 -9.25 22.94 -13.98
N PRO A 285 -8.12 22.94 -14.71
CA PRO A 285 -6.77 22.74 -14.16
C PRO A 285 -6.37 23.63 -12.97
N ASN A 286 -6.98 24.79 -12.83
CA ASN A 286 -6.67 25.78 -11.78
C ASN A 286 -7.72 25.84 -10.65
N GLN A 287 -8.75 25.02 -10.72
CA GLN A 287 -9.77 24.94 -9.67
C GLN A 287 -9.39 23.89 -8.63
N LYS A 288 -10.01 23.99 -7.45
CA LYS A 288 -9.89 23.01 -6.37
C LYS A 288 -11.16 22.19 -6.27
N ALA A 289 -10.98 20.92 -5.90
CA ALA A 289 -12.04 20.04 -5.43
C ALA A 289 -11.78 19.62 -4.00
N TYR A 290 -12.79 19.02 -3.37
CA TYR A 290 -12.69 18.47 -2.02
C TYR A 290 -13.20 17.04 -2.02
N VAL A 291 -12.44 16.16 -1.36
CA VAL A 291 -12.84 14.77 -1.10
C VAL A 291 -13.21 14.66 0.36
N THR A 292 -14.44 14.27 0.63
CA THR A 292 -14.95 14.13 2.00
C THR A 292 -15.42 12.69 2.22
N CYS A 293 -15.12 12.13 3.38
CA CYS A 293 -15.65 10.84 3.81
C CYS A 293 -15.93 10.85 5.31
N LYS A 294 -16.67 9.84 5.79
CA LYS A 294 -16.81 9.57 7.21
C LYS A 294 -15.98 8.36 7.61
N VAL A 295 -15.38 8.45 8.80
CA VAL A 295 -14.62 7.35 9.41
C VAL A 295 -15.20 7.07 10.80
N THR A 296 -15.55 5.81 11.03
CA THR A 296 -16.19 5.35 12.28
C THR A 296 -15.31 4.30 12.94
N ASN A 297 -15.05 4.44 14.24
CA ASN A 297 -14.44 3.37 15.03
C ASN A 297 -15.52 2.33 15.37
N THR A 298 -15.47 1.17 14.73
CA THR A 298 -16.42 0.06 14.91
C THR A 298 -15.99 -0.95 15.97
N GLY A 299 -14.81 -0.77 16.56
CA GLY A 299 -14.28 -1.66 17.58
C GLY A 299 -14.61 -1.22 18.99
N LYS A 300 -13.96 -1.85 19.97
CA LYS A 300 -14.24 -1.68 21.41
C LYS A 300 -13.20 -0.82 22.15
N ARG A 301 -12.15 -0.36 21.47
CA ARG A 301 -11.08 0.46 22.04
C ARG A 301 -11.00 1.79 21.31
N SER A 302 -10.65 2.85 22.02
CA SER A 302 -10.25 4.09 21.37
C SER A 302 -8.96 3.86 20.61
N GLY A 303 -8.78 4.55 19.50
CA GLY A 303 -7.57 4.43 18.69
C GLY A 303 -7.49 5.49 17.62
N ASP A 304 -6.32 5.55 17.01
CA ASP A 304 -6.04 6.45 15.91
C ASP A 304 -6.14 5.70 14.58
N GLU A 305 -6.77 6.33 13.60
CA GLU A 305 -6.68 5.93 12.20
C GLU A 305 -5.97 7.01 11.39
N VAL A 306 -5.19 6.58 10.40
CA VAL A 306 -4.57 7.48 9.43
C VAL A 306 -5.21 7.22 8.08
N ILE A 307 -6.13 8.11 7.73
CA ILE A 307 -6.84 8.09 6.45
C ILE A 307 -5.87 8.61 5.38
N GLN A 308 -5.69 7.86 4.30
CA GLN A 308 -4.75 8.16 3.24
C GLN A 308 -5.50 8.37 1.94
N LEU A 309 -5.30 9.54 1.31
CA LEU A 309 -5.85 9.88 0.01
C LEU A 309 -4.81 9.64 -1.07
N TYR A 310 -5.13 8.80 -2.01
CA TYR A 310 -4.31 8.51 -3.19
C TYR A 310 -5.00 9.01 -4.45
N VAL A 311 -4.18 9.47 -5.39
CA VAL A 311 -4.63 9.97 -6.70
C VAL A 311 -3.92 9.20 -7.80
N ARG A 312 -4.70 8.74 -8.78
CA ARG A 312 -4.22 8.15 -10.03
C ARG A 312 -4.75 8.96 -11.20
N ASP A 313 -3.88 9.39 -12.08
CA ASP A 313 -4.25 9.86 -13.41
C ASP A 313 -4.60 8.65 -14.27
N VAL A 314 -5.83 8.57 -14.78
CA VAL A 314 -6.32 7.40 -15.51
C VAL A 314 -5.65 7.29 -16.88
N LEU A 315 -5.40 8.44 -17.52
CA LEU A 315 -4.78 8.50 -18.84
C LEU A 315 -3.93 9.76 -18.96
N SER A 316 -2.63 9.60 -19.01
CA SER A 316 -1.65 10.68 -19.09
C SER A 316 -0.79 10.60 -20.34
N SER A 317 -0.30 11.76 -20.83
CA SER A 317 0.58 11.86 -22.01
C SER A 317 1.95 11.19 -21.82
N VAL A 318 2.35 10.95 -20.56
CA VAL A 318 3.60 10.28 -20.17
C VAL A 318 3.32 9.21 -19.13
N THR A 319 4.21 8.24 -18.97
CA THR A 319 4.06 7.20 -17.94
C THR A 319 4.14 7.82 -16.53
N THR A 320 3.02 7.83 -15.83
CA THR A 320 2.88 8.27 -14.44
C THR A 320 2.98 7.11 -13.46
N TYR A 321 2.88 7.40 -12.18
CA TYR A 321 2.82 6.39 -11.12
C TYR A 321 1.44 5.75 -11.06
N GLU A 322 1.38 4.49 -10.61
CA GLU A 322 0.11 3.78 -10.35
C GLU A 322 -0.83 4.57 -9.45
N LYS A 323 -0.27 5.23 -8.46
CA LYS A 323 -0.95 6.20 -7.60
C LYS A 323 0.07 7.00 -6.79
N ASN A 324 -0.30 8.21 -6.42
CA ASN A 324 0.46 9.08 -5.53
C ASN A 324 -0.33 9.33 -4.24
N LEU A 325 0.36 9.45 -3.12
CA LEU A 325 -0.24 9.95 -1.89
C LEU A 325 -0.45 11.47 -2.02
N ALA A 326 -1.71 11.89 -2.07
CA ALA A 326 -2.08 13.30 -2.19
C ALA A 326 -2.39 13.97 -0.85
N GLY A 327 -2.70 13.17 0.18
CA GLY A 327 -2.94 13.67 1.52
C GLY A 327 -3.13 12.54 2.53
N PHE A 328 -2.99 12.86 3.80
CA PHE A 328 -3.32 11.97 4.90
C PHE A 328 -3.79 12.79 6.11
N GLU A 329 -4.61 12.16 6.95
CA GLU A 329 -5.05 12.74 8.21
C GLU A 329 -5.12 11.68 9.30
N ARG A 330 -4.55 11.99 10.47
CA ARG A 330 -4.62 11.16 11.66
C ARG A 330 -5.76 11.64 12.54
N VAL A 331 -6.67 10.76 12.89
CA VAL A 331 -7.82 11.06 13.76
C VAL A 331 -7.92 10.10 14.91
N HIS A 332 -8.15 10.62 16.11
CA HIS A 332 -8.47 9.82 17.27
C HIS A 332 -9.98 9.63 17.38
N LEU A 333 -10.43 8.38 17.53
CA LEU A 333 -11.83 8.01 17.60
C LEU A 333 -12.10 7.08 18.79
N LYS A 334 -13.11 7.43 19.61
CA LYS A 334 -13.65 6.54 20.64
C LYS A 334 -14.51 5.44 20.01
N PRO A 335 -14.77 4.32 20.70
CA PRO A 335 -15.72 3.31 20.22
C PRO A 335 -17.06 3.92 19.81
N GLY A 336 -17.50 3.64 18.57
CA GLY A 336 -18.74 4.17 17.98
C GLY A 336 -18.65 5.63 17.50
N GLU A 337 -17.56 6.34 17.73
CA GLU A 337 -17.38 7.71 17.26
C GLU A 337 -17.14 7.75 15.75
N THR A 338 -17.80 8.71 15.09
CA THR A 338 -17.65 9.01 13.66
C THR A 338 -17.14 10.43 13.48
N LYS A 339 -16.15 10.61 12.60
CA LYS A 339 -15.70 11.94 12.14
C LYS A 339 -15.78 12.05 10.64
N GLU A 340 -16.10 13.25 10.16
CA GLU A 340 -16.01 13.62 8.76
C GLU A 340 -14.62 14.18 8.49
N ILE A 341 -13.98 13.68 7.42
CA ILE A 341 -12.63 14.04 7.00
C ILE A 341 -12.72 14.63 5.61
N THR A 342 -12.02 15.74 5.38
CA THR A 342 -12.02 16.46 4.11
C THR A 342 -10.60 16.74 3.64
N PHE A 343 -10.28 16.31 2.43
CA PHE A 343 -9.01 16.59 1.76
C PHE A 343 -9.20 17.58 0.62
N PRO A 344 -8.41 18.65 0.53
CA PRO A 344 -8.37 19.48 -0.66
C PRO A 344 -7.61 18.77 -1.78
N ILE A 345 -8.14 18.84 -2.98
CA ILE A 345 -7.46 18.46 -4.22
C ILE A 345 -7.18 19.74 -4.98
N ASP A 346 -5.93 20.07 -5.09
CA ASP A 346 -5.46 21.23 -5.84
C ASP A 346 -4.57 20.79 -7.02
N ARG A 347 -4.06 21.77 -7.76
CA ARG A 347 -3.16 21.54 -8.89
C ARG A 347 -2.01 20.59 -8.56
N LYS A 348 -1.39 20.75 -7.38
CA LYS A 348 -0.22 19.94 -6.97
C LYS A 348 -0.52 18.45 -6.85
N ALA A 349 -1.75 18.11 -6.49
CA ALA A 349 -2.19 16.71 -6.40
C ALA A 349 -2.44 16.06 -7.77
N LEU A 350 -2.63 16.85 -8.82
CA LEU A 350 -3.04 16.41 -10.15
C LEU A 350 -1.98 16.62 -11.23
N GLU A 351 -0.97 17.47 -10.99
CA GLU A 351 0.01 17.83 -12.01
C GLU A 351 1.02 16.71 -12.28
N LEU A 352 1.42 16.61 -13.53
CA LEU A 352 2.49 15.75 -14.02
C LEU A 352 3.55 16.58 -14.76
N LEU A 353 4.76 16.07 -14.87
CA LEU A 353 5.82 16.62 -15.71
C LEU A 353 5.69 15.99 -17.09
N ASN A 354 5.27 16.77 -18.09
CA ASN A 354 5.07 16.29 -19.45
C ASN A 354 6.38 16.12 -20.23
N ALA A 355 6.30 15.68 -21.49
CA ALA A 355 7.47 15.47 -22.36
C ALA A 355 8.27 16.74 -22.64
N ASP A 356 7.64 17.91 -22.57
CA ASP A 356 8.28 19.23 -22.76
C ASP A 356 8.87 19.79 -21.45
N MET A 357 8.94 18.99 -20.39
CA MET A 357 9.46 19.35 -19.07
C MET A 357 8.66 20.48 -18.38
N HIS A 358 7.36 20.55 -18.63
CA HIS A 358 6.44 21.46 -17.95
C HIS A 358 5.54 20.73 -16.97
N TRP A 359 5.30 21.32 -15.79
CA TRP A 359 4.29 20.85 -14.86
C TRP A 359 2.91 21.27 -15.35
N VAL A 360 2.09 20.31 -15.72
CA VAL A 360 0.75 20.51 -16.28
C VAL A 360 -0.28 19.64 -15.57
N VAL A 361 -1.53 20.10 -15.52
CA VAL A 361 -2.69 19.26 -15.20
C VAL A 361 -3.38 18.99 -16.52
N GLU A 362 -3.38 17.75 -16.95
CA GLU A 362 -4.01 17.35 -18.21
C GLU A 362 -5.51 17.14 -18.03
N PRO A 363 -6.34 17.50 -19.02
CA PRO A 363 -7.75 17.14 -19.01
C PRO A 363 -7.91 15.62 -19.05
N GLY A 364 -8.82 15.12 -18.24
CA GLY A 364 -9.07 13.67 -18.11
C GLY A 364 -9.66 13.30 -16.77
N ASP A 365 -9.81 12.03 -16.55
CA ASP A 365 -10.33 11.48 -15.31
C ASP A 365 -9.19 11.12 -14.35
N PHE A 366 -9.40 11.42 -13.08
CA PHE A 366 -8.53 11.06 -11.98
C PHE A 366 -9.29 10.16 -11.02
N THR A 367 -8.74 9.01 -10.71
CA THR A 367 -9.27 8.16 -9.63
C THR A 367 -8.76 8.65 -8.30
N LEU A 368 -9.68 9.02 -7.41
CA LEU A 368 -9.40 9.41 -6.03
C LEU A 368 -9.73 8.23 -5.11
N MET A 369 -8.77 7.77 -4.32
CA MET A 369 -8.87 6.57 -3.51
C MET A 369 -8.58 6.90 -2.05
N LEU A 370 -9.50 6.55 -1.15
CA LEU A 370 -9.31 6.65 0.29
C LEU A 370 -9.07 5.27 0.89
N GLY A 371 -8.02 5.13 1.67
CA GLY A 371 -7.64 3.85 2.24
C GLY A 371 -6.86 3.96 3.54
N ALA A 372 -6.66 2.81 4.18
CA ALA A 372 -5.82 2.65 5.35
C ALA A 372 -4.36 2.30 5.00
N SER A 373 -4.10 1.99 3.73
CA SER A 373 -2.77 1.82 3.14
C SER A 373 -2.85 1.96 1.61
N SER A 374 -1.70 1.92 0.93
CA SER A 374 -1.65 1.98 -0.55
C SER A 374 -2.35 0.78 -1.24
N THR A 375 -2.62 -0.30 -0.53
CA THR A 375 -3.31 -1.49 -1.04
C THR A 375 -4.65 -1.77 -0.36
N ASP A 376 -4.92 -1.22 0.82
CA ASP A 376 -6.21 -1.29 1.50
C ASP A 376 -7.04 -0.05 1.16
N ILE A 377 -7.53 -0.01 -0.08
CA ILE A 377 -8.42 1.05 -0.58
C ILE A 377 -9.85 0.68 -0.22
N ARG A 378 -10.53 1.54 0.51
CA ARG A 378 -11.88 1.31 1.03
C ARG A 378 -12.95 2.08 0.29
N LEU A 379 -12.62 3.28 -0.22
CA LEU A 379 -13.52 4.11 -1.01
C LEU A 379 -12.77 4.63 -2.23
N ASN A 380 -13.46 4.72 -3.35
CA ASN A 380 -12.93 5.37 -4.54
C ASN A 380 -14.01 6.16 -5.29
N GLY A 381 -13.58 7.13 -6.08
CA GLY A 381 -14.44 7.95 -6.91
C GLY A 381 -13.65 8.68 -7.98
N THR A 382 -14.33 9.29 -8.92
CA THR A 382 -13.72 9.98 -10.06
C THR A 382 -13.84 11.49 -9.92
N LEU A 383 -12.75 12.19 -10.20
CA LEU A 383 -12.69 13.63 -10.43
C LEU A 383 -12.33 13.82 -11.91
N THR A 384 -13.11 14.63 -12.63
CA THR A 384 -12.84 14.95 -14.03
C THR A 384 -12.27 16.37 -14.15
N VAL A 385 -11.14 16.48 -14.86
CA VAL A 385 -10.57 17.78 -15.25
C VAL A 385 -10.93 18.08 -16.70
N VAL A 386 -11.44 19.27 -16.96
CA VAL A 386 -11.84 19.74 -18.30
C VAL A 386 -11.09 21.01 -18.68
N GLU A 387 -10.90 21.26 -19.99
CA GLU A 387 -10.35 22.51 -20.48
C GLU A 387 -11.24 23.70 -20.11
N PRO A 388 -10.65 24.87 -19.83
CA PRO A 388 -11.43 26.09 -19.58
C PRO A 388 -12.37 26.40 -20.75
N GLY A 389 -13.67 26.50 -20.45
CA GLY A 389 -14.71 26.78 -21.45
C GLY A 389 -15.29 25.55 -22.16
N GLN A 390 -14.78 24.37 -21.88
CA GLN A 390 -15.44 23.12 -22.27
C GLN A 390 -16.49 22.73 -21.20
N ALA A 391 -17.71 22.41 -21.66
CA ALA A 391 -18.63 21.70 -20.79
C ALA A 391 -18.00 20.34 -20.46
N PRO A 392 -18.16 19.85 -19.21
CA PRO A 392 -17.69 18.51 -18.87
C PRO A 392 -18.28 17.53 -19.87
N ALA A 393 -17.47 16.63 -20.42
CA ALA A 393 -17.99 15.43 -21.04
C ALA A 393 -18.77 14.74 -19.92
N THR A 394 -20.09 14.85 -19.95
CA THR A 394 -20.92 14.06 -19.04
C THR A 394 -20.63 12.61 -19.40
N ASN A 395 -20.05 11.90 -18.46
CA ASN A 395 -19.81 10.46 -18.58
C ASN A 395 -21.20 9.79 -18.51
N THR A 396 -21.95 9.87 -19.61
CA THR A 396 -23.32 9.35 -19.73
C THR A 396 -23.33 7.84 -19.95
N ASN A 397 -22.15 7.21 -20.08
CA ASN A 397 -22.09 5.79 -20.42
C ASN A 397 -22.54 4.85 -19.29
N LYS A 398 -22.47 5.28 -18.04
CA LYS A 398 -22.79 4.38 -16.91
C LYS A 398 -24.28 4.21 -16.63
N ASP A 399 -25.16 5.10 -17.14
CA ASP A 399 -26.57 5.10 -16.72
C ASP A 399 -27.62 5.02 -17.85
N SER A 400 -27.26 4.98 -19.16
CA SER A 400 -28.33 5.04 -20.19
C SER A 400 -28.06 4.40 -21.55
N THR A 401 -26.85 3.95 -21.87
CA THR A 401 -26.59 3.34 -23.19
C THR A 401 -26.34 1.85 -23.03
N PRO A 402 -27.34 0.98 -23.30
CA PRO A 402 -27.13 -0.46 -23.20
C PRO A 402 -26.01 -0.93 -24.12
N VAL A 403 -25.10 -1.73 -23.59
CA VAL A 403 -24.00 -2.35 -24.33
C VAL A 403 -24.21 -3.86 -24.36
N SER A 404 -23.86 -4.48 -25.47
CA SER A 404 -23.90 -5.93 -25.64
C SER A 404 -22.75 -6.40 -26.54
N ALA A 405 -22.35 -7.65 -26.44
CA ALA A 405 -21.28 -8.23 -27.25
C ALA A 405 -21.72 -9.57 -27.88
N SER A 406 -21.09 -9.92 -29.00
CA SER A 406 -21.33 -11.18 -29.71
C SER A 406 -20.79 -12.39 -28.96
N THR A 407 -19.72 -12.18 -28.14
CA THR A 407 -19.05 -13.19 -27.33
C THR A 407 -18.65 -12.58 -25.99
N ASN A 408 -18.28 -13.41 -24.99
CA ASN A 408 -17.82 -12.97 -23.67
C ASN A 408 -18.68 -11.85 -23.06
N ALA A 409 -20.02 -12.01 -23.12
CA ALA A 409 -20.99 -11.00 -22.71
C ALA A 409 -20.89 -10.64 -21.20
N ASP A 410 -20.32 -11.50 -20.38
CA ASP A 410 -20.07 -11.31 -18.95
C ASP A 410 -18.98 -10.28 -18.66
N THR A 411 -18.11 -10.00 -19.64
CA THR A 411 -17.03 -8.99 -19.51
C THR A 411 -17.29 -7.74 -20.35
N VAL A 412 -18.42 -7.62 -21.02
CA VAL A 412 -18.71 -6.47 -21.91
C VAL A 412 -18.77 -5.14 -21.17
N ASP A 413 -19.15 -5.13 -19.90
CA ASP A 413 -19.18 -3.92 -19.08
C ASP A 413 -17.77 -3.32 -18.82
N ASN A 414 -16.71 -4.10 -19.05
CA ASN A 414 -15.34 -3.62 -18.96
C ASN A 414 -15.01 -2.53 -19.99
N VAL A 415 -15.76 -2.45 -21.09
CA VAL A 415 -15.54 -1.42 -22.13
C VAL A 415 -16.12 -0.05 -21.78
N ILE A 416 -16.80 0.07 -20.65
CA ILE A 416 -17.43 1.31 -20.16
C ILE A 416 -17.15 1.57 -18.68
N ASP A 417 -16.21 0.85 -18.08
CA ASP A 417 -15.92 0.92 -16.63
C ASP A 417 -14.87 1.99 -16.26
N ASN A 418 -14.34 2.74 -17.25
CA ASN A 418 -13.26 3.71 -17.12
C ASN A 418 -11.95 3.12 -16.58
N ASN A 419 -11.68 1.86 -16.90
CA ASN A 419 -10.48 1.15 -16.44
C ASN A 419 -9.75 0.49 -17.63
N LEU A 420 -8.66 1.07 -18.08
CA LEU A 420 -7.88 0.54 -19.21
C LEU A 420 -7.14 -0.78 -18.89
N THR A 421 -7.20 -1.29 -17.67
CA THR A 421 -6.60 -2.58 -17.28
C THR A 421 -7.59 -3.74 -17.33
N THR A 422 -8.89 -3.46 -17.40
CA THR A 422 -9.96 -4.42 -17.69
C THR A 422 -10.29 -4.34 -19.16
N PHE A 423 -10.71 -5.42 -19.76
CA PHE A 423 -11.10 -5.45 -21.18
C PHE A 423 -12.09 -6.55 -21.48
N TRP A 424 -12.86 -6.35 -22.52
CA TRP A 424 -13.56 -7.41 -23.23
C TRP A 424 -12.65 -7.96 -24.32
N GLU A 425 -12.57 -9.27 -24.50
CA GLU A 425 -11.74 -9.91 -25.52
C GLU A 425 -12.61 -10.59 -26.58
N GLY A 426 -12.24 -10.40 -27.85
CA GLY A 426 -12.89 -11.03 -28.98
C GLY A 426 -11.90 -11.44 -30.09
N ASN A 427 -12.43 -12.18 -31.07
CA ASN A 427 -11.71 -12.62 -32.26
C ASN A 427 -12.26 -11.92 -33.51
N LYS A 428 -11.61 -12.15 -34.64
CA LYS A 428 -12.06 -11.61 -35.94
C LYS A 428 -13.54 -11.93 -36.21
N GLY A 429 -14.33 -10.88 -36.46
CA GLY A 429 -15.76 -10.94 -36.67
C GLY A 429 -16.62 -10.76 -35.42
N ASP A 430 -16.03 -10.84 -34.21
CA ASP A 430 -16.74 -10.50 -33.00
C ASP A 430 -16.97 -8.99 -32.89
N TYR A 431 -18.01 -8.61 -32.15
CA TYR A 431 -18.41 -7.21 -32.09
C TYR A 431 -19.02 -6.82 -30.75
N ILE A 432 -18.94 -5.51 -30.47
CA ILE A 432 -19.61 -4.83 -29.35
C ILE A 432 -20.64 -3.88 -29.96
N THR A 433 -21.86 -3.86 -29.41
CA THR A 433 -22.95 -2.99 -29.88
C THR A 433 -23.47 -2.11 -28.75
N PHE A 434 -23.60 -0.82 -29.02
CA PHE A 434 -24.26 0.17 -28.18
C PHE A 434 -25.61 0.54 -28.77
N THR A 435 -26.67 0.45 -27.98
CA THR A 435 -27.99 0.95 -28.36
C THR A 435 -28.09 2.43 -27.99
N LEU A 436 -28.14 3.29 -29.00
CA LEU A 436 -28.17 4.73 -28.85
C LEU A 436 -29.58 5.25 -28.58
N GLN A 437 -29.72 6.40 -27.93
CA GLN A 437 -31.03 7.04 -27.83
C GLN A 437 -31.55 7.41 -29.21
N ASN A 438 -32.84 7.23 -29.46
CA ASN A 438 -33.46 7.49 -30.75
C ASN A 438 -33.14 8.89 -31.31
N GLY A 439 -32.60 8.93 -32.53
CA GLY A 439 -32.27 10.14 -33.23
C GLY A 439 -30.91 10.75 -32.84
N ALA A 440 -30.03 10.01 -32.16
CA ALA A 440 -28.71 10.45 -31.82
C ALA A 440 -27.83 10.66 -33.06
N LYS A 441 -27.26 11.87 -33.19
CA LYS A 441 -26.27 12.14 -34.24
C LYS A 441 -24.88 11.85 -33.68
N ILE A 442 -24.15 10.95 -34.33
CA ILE A 442 -22.79 10.54 -33.93
C ILE A 442 -21.82 10.77 -35.09
N ASP A 443 -20.66 11.33 -34.80
CA ASP A 443 -19.60 11.70 -35.76
C ASP A 443 -18.20 11.19 -35.37
N GLY A 444 -18.14 10.36 -34.34
CA GLY A 444 -16.90 9.74 -33.88
C GLY A 444 -17.09 8.86 -32.66
N VAL A 445 -16.04 8.17 -32.29
CA VAL A 445 -15.94 7.35 -31.07
C VAL A 445 -14.49 7.27 -30.63
N SER A 446 -14.25 7.26 -29.33
CA SER A 446 -12.92 7.02 -28.78
C SER A 446 -12.84 5.57 -28.27
N ILE A 447 -11.80 4.83 -28.68
CA ILE A 447 -11.65 3.42 -28.34
C ILE A 447 -10.24 3.19 -27.81
N ALA A 448 -10.11 2.49 -26.70
CA ALA A 448 -8.86 1.94 -26.22
C ALA A 448 -8.81 0.44 -26.47
N PHE A 449 -7.86 0.02 -27.28
CA PHE A 449 -7.60 -1.40 -27.54
C PHE A 449 -6.52 -1.93 -26.58
N SER A 450 -6.61 -3.20 -26.23
CA SER A 450 -5.62 -3.94 -25.45
C SER A 450 -5.09 -5.12 -26.27
N ARG A 451 -3.78 -5.21 -26.46
CA ARG A 451 -3.12 -6.30 -27.17
C ARG A 451 -1.65 -6.37 -26.80
N GLU A 452 -1.00 -7.52 -27.06
CA GLU A 452 0.47 -7.65 -26.98
C GLU A 452 1.18 -6.71 -27.94
N ASN A 453 2.27 -6.09 -27.49
CA ASN A 453 3.06 -5.13 -28.27
C ASN A 453 3.54 -5.70 -29.60
N GLY A 454 3.38 -4.93 -30.68
CA GLY A 454 3.91 -5.21 -32.01
C GLY A 454 2.93 -5.87 -32.99
N LEU A 455 1.69 -6.15 -32.58
CA LEU A 455 0.64 -6.66 -33.48
C LEU A 455 -0.29 -5.52 -33.92
N GLU A 456 -0.74 -5.57 -35.17
CA GLU A 456 -1.72 -4.62 -35.71
C GLU A 456 -3.14 -5.15 -35.46
N THR A 457 -4.09 -4.23 -35.13
CA THR A 457 -5.51 -4.56 -34.96
C THR A 457 -6.33 -3.87 -36.03
N ASP A 458 -6.95 -4.64 -36.88
CA ASP A 458 -7.96 -4.14 -37.83
C ASP A 458 -9.31 -4.10 -37.13
N PHE A 459 -10.11 -3.09 -37.43
CA PHE A 459 -11.49 -2.97 -36.91
C PHE A 459 -12.35 -2.09 -37.80
N GLU A 460 -13.66 -2.22 -37.60
CA GLU A 460 -14.66 -1.37 -38.25
C GLU A 460 -15.60 -0.75 -37.23
N ILE A 461 -16.06 0.47 -37.53
CA ILE A 461 -17.16 1.12 -36.83
C ILE A 461 -18.37 1.11 -37.80
N GLN A 462 -19.46 0.59 -37.32
CA GLN A 462 -20.68 0.46 -38.09
C GLN A 462 -21.85 1.15 -37.37
N LEU A 463 -22.74 1.76 -38.11
CA LEU A 463 -23.96 2.40 -37.62
C LEU A 463 -25.18 1.76 -38.20
N SER A 464 -26.28 1.69 -37.42
CA SER A 464 -27.62 1.30 -37.85
C SER A 464 -28.62 2.41 -37.51
N SER A 465 -29.52 2.71 -38.43
CA SER A 465 -30.66 3.63 -38.20
C SER A 465 -31.95 2.90 -37.85
N GLY A 466 -31.85 1.60 -37.55
CA GLY A 466 -32.97 0.70 -37.24
C GLY A 466 -33.14 -0.41 -38.29
N GLY A 467 -33.87 -1.47 -37.94
CA GLY A 467 -34.13 -2.60 -38.84
C GLY A 467 -33.00 -3.62 -38.97
N GLY A 468 -31.95 -3.53 -38.14
CA GLY A 468 -30.88 -4.55 -38.04
C GLY A 468 -29.81 -4.52 -39.15
N GLN A 469 -29.89 -3.57 -40.09
CA GLN A 469 -28.82 -3.35 -41.07
C GLN A 469 -27.77 -2.39 -40.55
N PHE A 470 -26.52 -2.82 -40.58
CA PHE A 470 -25.35 -2.02 -40.18
C PHE A 470 -24.56 -1.60 -41.42
N LEU A 471 -24.16 -0.32 -41.45
CA LEU A 471 -23.30 0.24 -42.48
C LEU A 471 -21.97 0.66 -41.87
N THR A 472 -20.86 0.25 -42.48
CA THR A 472 -19.52 0.64 -42.08
C THR A 472 -19.30 2.13 -42.36
N VAL A 473 -19.00 2.91 -41.32
CA VAL A 473 -18.71 4.35 -41.39
C VAL A 473 -17.24 4.65 -41.22
N TYR A 474 -16.50 3.70 -40.67
CA TYR A 474 -15.04 3.80 -40.49
C TYR A 474 -14.41 2.41 -40.52
N SER A 475 -13.27 2.26 -41.18
CA SER A 475 -12.40 1.08 -41.12
C SER A 475 -10.98 1.54 -40.90
N GLY A 476 -10.22 0.90 -40.03
CA GLY A 476 -8.87 1.28 -39.72
C GLY A 476 -8.04 0.18 -39.07
N THR A 477 -6.75 0.45 -38.97
CA THR A 477 -5.77 -0.41 -38.30
C THR A 477 -5.14 0.36 -37.16
N VAL A 478 -5.08 -0.22 -35.97
CA VAL A 478 -4.46 0.35 -34.78
C VAL A 478 -3.15 -0.34 -34.49
N LYS A 479 -2.13 0.47 -34.12
CA LYS A 479 -0.80 0.03 -33.70
C LYS A 479 -0.47 0.47 -32.27
N GLU A 480 -1.32 1.27 -31.66
CA GLU A 480 -1.17 1.85 -30.33
C GLU A 480 -2.23 1.30 -29.40
N TYR A 481 -1.82 0.84 -28.22
CA TYR A 481 -2.66 0.13 -27.28
C TYR A 481 -2.69 0.79 -25.91
N ASN A 482 -3.68 0.42 -25.10
CA ASN A 482 -3.86 0.88 -23.72
C ASN A 482 -3.99 2.41 -23.59
N LYS A 483 -4.49 3.05 -24.62
CA LYS A 483 -4.86 4.47 -24.63
C LYS A 483 -6.10 4.70 -25.50
N LEU A 484 -6.88 5.72 -25.17
CA LEU A 484 -8.02 6.14 -26.00
C LEU A 484 -7.52 6.79 -27.30
N LEU A 485 -8.02 6.29 -28.41
CA LEU A 485 -7.78 6.81 -29.76
C LEU A 485 -9.08 7.31 -30.34
N ASP A 486 -9.08 8.51 -30.91
CA ASP A 486 -10.27 9.13 -31.49
C ASP A 486 -10.43 8.77 -32.95
N PHE A 487 -11.59 8.24 -33.31
CA PHE A 487 -11.95 7.87 -34.67
C PHE A 487 -13.12 8.75 -35.13
N ARG A 488 -12.89 9.55 -36.16
CA ARG A 488 -13.88 10.49 -36.69
C ARG A 488 -14.44 10.02 -38.03
N PHE A 489 -15.75 10.22 -38.24
CA PHE A 489 -16.43 9.91 -39.45
C PHE A 489 -17.53 10.95 -39.73
N LYS A 490 -18.20 10.86 -40.91
CA LYS A 490 -19.27 11.79 -41.27
C LYS A 490 -20.43 11.64 -40.31
N GLY A 491 -20.82 12.72 -39.63
CA GLY A 491 -21.95 12.73 -38.68
C GLY A 491 -23.23 12.13 -39.27
N THR A 492 -23.71 11.10 -38.61
CA THR A 492 -24.88 10.29 -39.06
C THR A 492 -25.82 10.07 -37.88
N THR A 493 -27.14 10.12 -38.12
CA THR A 493 -28.14 9.76 -37.12
C THR A 493 -28.28 8.24 -37.09
N ALA A 494 -28.14 7.65 -35.89
CA ALA A 494 -28.16 6.22 -35.69
C ALA A 494 -28.97 5.80 -34.45
N SER A 495 -29.47 4.58 -34.45
CA SER A 495 -30.06 3.88 -33.30
C SER A 495 -29.05 2.94 -32.62
N ASP A 496 -28.08 2.46 -33.37
CA ASP A 496 -27.07 1.55 -32.86
C ASP A 496 -25.69 1.87 -33.43
N LEU A 497 -24.67 1.73 -32.59
CA LEU A 497 -23.26 1.77 -32.98
C LEU A 497 -22.66 0.40 -32.69
N ARG A 498 -21.92 -0.16 -33.65
CA ARG A 498 -21.19 -1.42 -33.50
C ARG A 498 -19.72 -1.25 -33.82
N ILE A 499 -18.87 -1.88 -33.01
CA ILE A 499 -17.44 -2.02 -33.27
C ILE A 499 -17.19 -3.48 -33.57
N VAL A 500 -16.65 -3.77 -34.77
CA VAL A 500 -16.37 -5.12 -35.26
C VAL A 500 -14.84 -5.32 -35.29
N LEU A 501 -14.37 -6.42 -34.75
CA LEU A 501 -12.95 -6.77 -34.79
C LEU A 501 -12.57 -7.40 -36.11
N GLY A 502 -11.48 -6.91 -36.72
CA GLY A 502 -10.89 -7.46 -37.96
C GLY A 502 -9.70 -8.39 -37.69
N SER A 503 -9.28 -8.54 -36.44
CA SER A 503 -8.15 -9.37 -36.01
C SER A 503 -8.56 -10.28 -34.85
N ASP A 504 -7.81 -11.39 -34.67
CA ASP A 504 -8.01 -12.33 -33.54
C ASP A 504 -7.32 -11.87 -32.26
N ARG A 505 -7.82 -12.28 -31.11
CA ARG A 505 -7.31 -11.99 -29.76
C ARG A 505 -7.09 -10.51 -29.51
N VAL A 506 -8.15 -9.73 -29.67
CA VAL A 506 -8.15 -8.29 -29.46
C VAL A 506 -8.95 -7.99 -28.18
N GLY A 507 -8.31 -7.32 -27.24
CA GLY A 507 -8.99 -6.71 -26.10
C GLY A 507 -9.50 -5.31 -26.47
N VAL A 508 -10.69 -4.96 -25.99
CA VAL A 508 -11.22 -3.59 -26.00
C VAL A 508 -11.37 -3.17 -24.54
N ALA A 509 -10.55 -2.21 -24.13
CA ALA A 509 -10.47 -1.81 -22.73
C ALA A 509 -11.45 -0.68 -22.38
N GLU A 510 -11.68 0.25 -23.30
CA GLU A 510 -12.61 1.36 -23.05
C GLU A 510 -13.19 1.88 -24.36
N ILE A 511 -14.46 2.26 -24.34
CA ILE A 511 -15.15 2.93 -25.44
C ILE A 511 -15.86 4.16 -24.90
N LYS A 512 -15.56 5.34 -25.44
CA LYS A 512 -16.27 6.58 -25.13
C LYS A 512 -17.02 7.09 -26.34
N LEU A 513 -18.32 7.25 -26.17
CA LEU A 513 -19.16 7.87 -27.18
C LEU A 513 -19.09 9.40 -27.00
N PRO A 514 -18.93 10.18 -28.09
CA PRO A 514 -19.03 11.64 -27.99
C PRO A 514 -20.43 12.03 -27.55
N GLN A 515 -20.56 13.18 -26.88
CA GLN A 515 -21.87 13.70 -26.47
C GLN A 515 -22.81 13.75 -27.66
N LEU A 516 -23.93 13.08 -27.50
CA LEU A 516 -25.03 13.13 -28.44
C LEU A 516 -25.59 14.54 -28.41
N GLN A 517 -25.26 15.37 -29.41
CA GLN A 517 -25.92 16.67 -29.60
C GLN A 517 -27.41 16.41 -29.87
N LYS A 518 -28.28 16.96 -29.00
CA LYS A 518 -29.74 16.95 -29.21
C LYS A 518 -30.12 17.76 -30.40
#